data_612a0e00f8aeabe1620da74e72b51ca0
#
_entry.id   612a0e00f8aeabe1620da74e72b51ca0
#
_cell.length_a   1.000
_cell.length_b   1.000
_cell.length_c   1.000
_cell.angle_alpha   90.00
_cell.angle_beta   90.00
_cell.angle_gamma   90.00
#
_symmetry.space_group_name_H-M   'P 1'
#
loop_
_entity.id
_entity.type
_entity.pdbx_description
1 polymer ?
#
loop_
_entity_poly.entity_id
_entity_poly.type
_entity_poly.pdbx_seq_one_letter_code
_entity_poly.pdbx_strand_id
1 'polypeptide(L)'
;RQWVNGSCGPFRLAMVRRQWMAQSAAVVSFAKDTQEIFVPDSTCYYPGELYMSAHSTHGSITQRLNFTSASTALLRIEADTAEDLLLSGSQWGKDITVSVEQNSVIARHPSGETVTVTFTPNVELAKTDNNYTALVRSPRYPVNVAISFFTSEKEMTANLQNLPSLLNNPAPALQANAERWEGYLTKILRKDMKPEYDRIAVKAVTTLISNWRTHRGGLLHEGIIPSHAVGYFVGFWAWDSWRFSAGTAKFDPELAKNNIRAMFDYQQPDGMIIDCIYTDPSENNARDSKPPLVCWAVDEIFTHTGDTAFVAEMYPQLLSYYRWWYEKRDHNRNGMCEYGATDGTLEAAAWESGMDNAIRFDGAVMLKNEGYEDAWSMDQESVDLNAYLAYECKLLKKFAALIGVKFDGPDYS
;
A
#
# COMPACT_ATOMS: atom_id res chain seq x y z
N ARG A 1 12.52 -3.97 -2.12
CA ARG A 1 12.83 -4.97 -1.07
C ARG A 1 13.61 -6.19 -1.55
N GLN A 2 14.68 -6.14 -2.24
CA GLN A 2 15.51 -7.36 -2.31
C GLN A 2 16.93 -6.94 -2.66
N TRP A 3 17.74 -7.01 -1.64
CA TRP A 3 19.17 -7.13 -1.80
C TRP A 3 19.42 -8.58 -2.22
N VAL A 4 20.01 -8.77 -3.37
CA VAL A 4 20.39 -10.10 -3.84
C VAL A 4 21.83 -10.32 -3.45
N ASN A 5 22.17 -11.49 -2.94
CA ASN A 5 23.54 -11.85 -2.59
C ASN A 5 24.50 -11.48 -3.72
N GLY A 6 25.57 -10.77 -3.36
CA GLY A 6 26.60 -10.35 -4.29
C GLY A 6 26.33 -9.05 -5.05
N SER A 7 25.22 -8.35 -4.79
CA SER A 7 24.90 -7.07 -5.43
C SER A 7 24.53 -6.01 -4.41
N CYS A 8 24.69 -4.77 -4.79
CA CYS A 8 24.48 -3.61 -3.94
C CYS A 8 23.49 -2.64 -4.61
N GLY A 9 22.27 -2.55 -4.11
CA GLY A 9 21.28 -1.62 -4.64
C GLY A 9 19.83 -2.02 -4.42
N PRO A 10 18.88 -1.07 -4.59
CA PRO A 10 17.49 -1.37 -4.61
C PRO A 10 17.15 -2.11 -5.91
N PHE A 11 16.63 -3.31 -5.77
CA PHE A 11 16.10 -4.09 -6.87
C PHE A 11 14.66 -3.70 -7.16
N ARG A 12 13.86 -4.38 -7.74
CA ARG A 12 12.44 -4.26 -8.06
C ARG A 12 11.80 -2.93 -7.65
N LEU A 13 11.64 -2.06 -8.61
CA LEU A 13 10.97 -0.77 -8.44
C LEU A 13 9.73 -0.69 -9.30
N ALA A 14 8.71 -0.04 -8.75
CA ALA A 14 7.44 0.29 -9.39
C ALA A 14 6.74 -0.91 -10.05
N MET A 15 5.50 -1.11 -9.71
CA MET A 15 4.67 -2.16 -10.30
C MET A 15 3.53 -1.52 -11.08
N VAL A 16 3.44 -1.88 -12.37
CA VAL A 16 2.37 -1.48 -13.26
C VAL A 16 1.69 -2.75 -13.75
N ARG A 17 0.37 -2.83 -13.66
CA ARG A 17 -0.42 -4.00 -14.09
C ARG A 17 0.20 -5.32 -13.62
N ARG A 18 0.55 -5.41 -12.32
CA ARG A 18 1.16 -6.59 -11.67
C ARG A 18 2.56 -6.97 -12.18
N GLN A 19 3.18 -6.15 -13.01
CA GLN A 19 4.54 -6.37 -13.53
C GLN A 19 5.50 -5.30 -13.01
N TRP A 20 6.70 -5.70 -12.64
CA TRP A 20 7.74 -4.77 -12.23
C TRP A 20 8.29 -4.01 -13.43
N MET A 21 8.34 -2.68 -13.35
CA MET A 21 9.00 -1.84 -14.35
C MET A 21 10.51 -2.07 -14.36
N ALA A 22 11.11 -2.29 -13.21
CA ALA A 22 12.54 -2.56 -13.07
C ALA A 22 12.79 -3.72 -12.12
N GLN A 23 13.65 -4.66 -12.52
CA GLN A 23 14.19 -5.71 -11.67
C GLN A 23 15.52 -5.27 -11.03
N SER A 24 16.23 -4.32 -11.65
CA SER A 24 17.52 -3.83 -11.22
C SER A 24 17.70 -2.38 -11.69
N ALA A 25 17.08 -1.44 -10.95
CA ALA A 25 16.99 -0.04 -11.38
C ALA A 25 18.25 0.79 -11.06
N ALA A 26 18.94 0.50 -9.95
CA ALA A 26 20.12 1.23 -9.52
C ALA A 26 21.00 0.31 -8.66
N VAL A 27 21.96 -0.35 -9.29
CA VAL A 27 22.98 -1.18 -8.62
C VAL A 27 24.25 -0.36 -8.49
N VAL A 28 24.85 -0.38 -7.31
CA VAL A 28 26.09 0.34 -7.00
C VAL A 28 27.26 -0.62 -6.99
N SER A 29 28.36 -0.24 -7.62
CA SER A 29 29.64 -0.94 -7.59
C SER A 29 30.79 0.06 -7.58
N PHE A 30 32.01 -0.41 -7.30
CA PHE A 30 33.20 0.36 -7.63
C PHE A 30 33.47 0.28 -9.14
N ALA A 31 33.87 1.41 -9.75
CA ALA A 31 34.09 1.47 -11.20
C ALA A 31 35.25 0.60 -11.68
N LYS A 32 36.18 0.27 -10.78
CA LYS A 32 37.36 -0.53 -11.04
C LYS A 32 37.05 -1.98 -11.36
N ASP A 33 35.99 -2.54 -10.74
CA ASP A 33 35.51 -3.89 -10.97
C ASP A 33 33.99 -3.97 -10.88
N THR A 34 33.32 -3.97 -12.03
CA THR A 34 31.88 -4.01 -12.15
C THR A 34 31.26 -5.40 -11.92
N GLN A 35 32.11 -6.44 -11.86
CA GLN A 35 31.71 -7.82 -11.58
C GLN A 35 31.97 -8.22 -10.13
N GLU A 36 32.39 -7.26 -9.32
CA GLU A 36 32.67 -7.46 -7.92
C GLU A 36 31.47 -7.98 -7.12
N ILE A 37 31.75 -8.92 -6.23
CA ILE A 37 30.74 -9.49 -5.33
C ILE A 37 30.79 -8.79 -4.00
N PHE A 38 29.67 -8.16 -3.62
CA PHE A 38 29.49 -7.57 -2.31
C PHE A 38 28.90 -8.58 -1.31
N VAL A 39 29.51 -8.64 -0.14
CA VAL A 39 29.03 -9.42 1.00
C VAL A 39 28.26 -8.48 1.93
N PRO A 40 26.96 -8.72 2.19
CA PRO A 40 26.18 -7.89 3.10
C PRO A 40 26.71 -8.01 4.54
N ASP A 41 26.99 -6.88 5.19
CA ASP A 41 27.35 -6.81 6.62
C ASP A 41 26.11 -6.60 7.48
N SER A 42 25.24 -5.67 7.07
CA SER A 42 24.06 -5.31 7.81
C SER A 42 22.95 -4.81 6.88
N THR A 43 21.73 -5.24 7.18
CA THR A 43 20.53 -4.70 6.54
C THR A 43 19.49 -4.43 7.62
N CYS A 44 19.08 -3.16 7.74
CA CYS A 44 18.13 -2.72 8.75
C CYS A 44 16.99 -1.94 8.09
N TYR A 45 15.79 -2.13 8.62
CA TYR A 45 14.68 -1.26 8.29
C TYR A 45 14.32 -0.45 9.54
N TYR A 46 14.72 0.81 9.54
CA TYR A 46 14.33 1.79 10.53
C TYR A 46 13.03 2.49 10.13
N PRO A 47 12.29 3.10 11.06
CA PRO A 47 11.17 3.96 10.70
C PRO A 47 11.62 5.05 9.70
N GLY A 48 11.05 5.01 8.49
CA GLY A 48 11.36 5.96 7.43
C GLY A 48 12.69 5.78 6.69
N GLU A 49 13.50 4.79 7.05
CA GLU A 49 14.79 4.56 6.39
C GLU A 49 15.08 3.07 6.16
N LEU A 50 15.47 2.73 4.95
CA LEU A 50 16.07 1.44 4.65
C LEU A 50 17.59 1.61 4.60
N TYR A 51 18.29 0.87 5.45
CA TYR A 51 19.75 0.90 5.58
C TYR A 51 20.35 -0.42 5.09
N MET A 52 21.48 -0.32 4.37
CA MET A 52 22.32 -1.46 4.05
C MET A 52 23.78 -1.06 4.10
N SER A 53 24.62 -1.94 4.65
CA SER A 53 26.07 -1.94 4.43
C SER A 53 26.53 -3.27 3.83
N ALA A 54 27.50 -3.20 2.97
CA ALA A 54 28.13 -4.36 2.34
C ALA A 54 29.58 -4.04 2.04
N HIS A 55 30.45 -5.06 2.03
CA HIS A 55 31.86 -4.91 1.70
C HIS A 55 32.26 -5.82 0.53
N SER A 56 33.35 -5.45 -0.09
CA SER A 56 34.00 -6.17 -1.17
C SER A 56 35.52 -6.15 -0.99
N THR A 57 36.25 -6.64 -1.96
CA THR A 57 37.74 -6.56 -1.97
C THR A 57 38.24 -5.13 -2.15
N HIS A 58 37.41 -4.20 -2.66
CA HIS A 58 37.78 -2.80 -2.93
C HIS A 58 37.33 -1.80 -1.87
N GLY A 59 36.50 -2.24 -0.92
CA GLY A 59 36.01 -1.39 0.17
C GLY A 59 34.59 -1.72 0.58
N SER A 60 34.05 -0.86 1.45
CA SER A 60 32.69 -0.99 1.97
C SER A 60 31.79 0.11 1.41
N ILE A 61 30.56 -0.24 1.12
CA ILE A 61 29.50 0.68 0.69
C ILE A 61 28.36 0.65 1.69
N THR A 62 27.94 1.84 2.11
CA THR A 62 26.70 2.04 2.89
C THR A 62 25.66 2.73 2.02
N GLN A 63 24.44 2.25 2.07
CA GLN A 63 23.29 2.82 1.36
C GLN A 63 22.14 3.09 2.33
N ARG A 64 21.54 4.27 2.20
CA ARG A 64 20.34 4.69 2.94
C ARG A 64 19.29 5.16 1.96
N LEU A 65 18.09 4.59 2.04
CA LEU A 65 16.96 4.95 1.19
C LEU A 65 15.83 5.50 2.06
N ASN A 66 15.43 6.74 1.78
CA ASN A 66 14.35 7.44 2.47
C ASN A 66 13.31 7.93 1.46
N PHE A 67 12.03 7.75 1.75
CA PHE A 67 10.98 8.43 0.98
C PHE A 67 10.93 9.91 1.38
N THR A 68 11.12 10.79 0.41
CA THR A 68 11.07 12.24 0.57
C THR A 68 9.75 12.84 0.10
N SER A 69 8.99 12.07 -0.67
CA SER A 69 7.60 12.35 -1.06
C SER A 69 6.88 11.05 -1.39
N ALA A 70 5.61 11.12 -1.76
CA ALA A 70 4.83 9.96 -2.20
C ALA A 70 5.39 9.29 -3.47
N SER A 71 6.09 10.04 -4.30
CA SER A 71 6.62 9.56 -5.60
C SER A 71 8.14 9.47 -5.67
N THR A 72 8.88 9.94 -4.66
CA THR A 72 10.35 10.03 -4.71
C THR A 72 11.01 9.45 -3.47
N ALA A 73 11.96 8.56 -3.70
CA ALA A 73 12.91 8.07 -2.70
C ALA A 73 14.30 8.64 -2.98
N LEU A 74 14.98 9.08 -1.93
CA LEU A 74 16.36 9.52 -1.96
C LEU A 74 17.27 8.37 -1.53
N LEU A 75 18.13 7.94 -2.42
CA LEU A 75 19.24 7.00 -2.14
C LEU A 75 20.49 7.80 -1.83
N ARG A 76 21.04 7.62 -0.63
CA ARG A 76 22.32 8.18 -0.20
C ARG A 76 23.36 7.09 -0.11
N ILE A 77 24.48 7.28 -0.76
CA ILE A 77 25.56 6.29 -0.87
C ILE A 77 26.80 6.87 -0.22
N GLU A 78 27.45 6.10 0.63
CA GLU A 78 28.74 6.38 1.26
C GLU A 78 29.67 5.19 1.01
N ALA A 79 30.97 5.44 0.87
CA ALA A 79 31.99 4.41 0.84
C ALA A 79 33.20 4.83 1.68
N ASP A 80 33.97 3.85 2.13
CA ASP A 80 35.18 4.06 2.93
C ASP A 80 36.44 4.26 2.08
N THR A 81 36.29 4.34 0.76
CA THR A 81 37.36 4.54 -0.19
C THR A 81 37.10 5.77 -1.07
N ALA A 82 38.16 6.24 -1.76
CA ALA A 82 38.08 7.31 -2.76
C ALA A 82 37.92 6.79 -4.20
N GLU A 83 37.64 5.49 -4.36
CA GLU A 83 37.43 4.88 -5.67
C GLU A 83 36.18 5.47 -6.35
N ASP A 84 36.23 5.55 -7.67
CA ASP A 84 35.07 5.95 -8.47
C ASP A 84 33.92 4.97 -8.30
N LEU A 85 32.71 5.48 -8.22
CA LEU A 85 31.50 4.64 -8.14
C LEU A 85 30.82 4.52 -9.51
N LEU A 86 30.32 3.34 -9.79
CA LEU A 86 29.46 3.06 -10.93
C LEU A 86 28.07 2.66 -10.44
N LEU A 87 27.07 3.39 -10.88
CA LEU A 87 25.69 2.95 -10.75
C LEU A 87 25.21 2.42 -12.09
N SER A 88 24.45 1.35 -12.07
CA SER A 88 23.92 0.75 -13.30
C SER A 88 22.47 0.32 -13.12
N GLY A 89 21.72 0.35 -14.22
CA GLY A 89 20.37 -0.17 -14.27
C GLY A 89 20.18 -1.05 -15.49
N SER A 90 19.54 -2.19 -15.26
CA SER A 90 19.28 -3.22 -16.25
C SER A 90 18.03 -4.02 -15.90
N GLN A 91 17.68 -5.02 -16.72
CA GLN A 91 16.55 -5.92 -16.47
C GLN A 91 15.22 -5.16 -16.28
N TRP A 92 14.96 -4.23 -17.17
CA TRP A 92 13.69 -3.52 -17.25
C TRP A 92 12.56 -4.46 -17.70
N GLY A 93 11.34 -4.11 -17.35
CA GLY A 93 10.15 -4.83 -17.80
C GLY A 93 10.05 -4.90 -19.34
N LYS A 94 9.30 -5.87 -19.84
CA LYS A 94 9.25 -6.23 -21.27
C LYS A 94 9.01 -5.05 -22.22
N ASP A 95 8.13 -4.14 -21.82
CA ASP A 95 7.67 -3.03 -22.68
C ASP A 95 8.27 -1.67 -22.25
N ILE A 96 9.27 -1.69 -21.36
CA ILE A 96 9.90 -0.47 -20.86
C ILE A 96 10.93 0.06 -21.83
N THR A 97 10.85 1.35 -22.16
CA THR A 97 11.82 2.07 -22.95
C THR A 97 12.65 2.99 -22.06
N VAL A 98 13.97 2.90 -22.15
CA VAL A 98 14.90 3.72 -21.36
C VAL A 98 15.52 4.81 -22.22
N SER A 99 15.50 6.05 -21.73
CA SER A 99 16.22 7.20 -22.29
C SER A 99 17.11 7.85 -21.24
N VAL A 100 18.09 8.60 -21.69
CA VAL A 100 18.94 9.47 -20.84
C VAL A 100 18.68 10.90 -21.29
N GLU A 101 18.25 11.76 -20.35
CA GLU A 101 17.91 13.14 -20.59
C GLU A 101 18.57 14.00 -19.50
N GLN A 102 19.52 14.86 -19.91
CA GLN A 102 20.32 15.65 -18.99
C GLN A 102 21.04 14.77 -17.95
N ASN A 103 20.67 14.89 -16.66
CA ASN A 103 21.21 14.11 -15.55
C ASN A 103 20.24 13.02 -15.04
N SER A 104 19.27 12.65 -15.84
CA SER A 104 18.24 11.66 -15.49
C SER A 104 18.20 10.51 -16.47
N VAL A 105 18.04 9.32 -15.94
CA VAL A 105 17.60 8.14 -16.69
C VAL A 105 16.09 8.03 -16.54
N ILE A 106 15.37 7.87 -17.64
CA ILE A 106 13.92 7.82 -17.67
C ILE A 106 13.48 6.52 -18.31
N ALA A 107 12.82 5.67 -17.54
CA ALA A 107 12.24 4.41 -17.99
C ALA A 107 10.73 4.58 -18.11
N ARG A 108 10.18 4.45 -19.32
CA ARG A 108 8.78 4.69 -19.66
C ARG A 108 8.05 3.39 -19.96
N HIS A 109 6.88 3.24 -19.36
CA HIS A 109 5.92 2.20 -19.73
C HIS A 109 4.94 2.74 -20.77
N PRO A 110 4.43 1.92 -21.73
CA PRO A 110 3.49 2.37 -22.77
C PRO A 110 2.18 3.01 -22.25
N SER A 111 1.75 2.66 -21.05
CA SER A 111 0.55 3.25 -20.41
C SER A 111 0.80 4.63 -19.74
N GLY A 112 2.05 5.13 -19.81
CA GLY A 112 2.40 6.48 -19.37
C GLY A 112 3.14 6.57 -18.04
N GLU A 113 3.21 5.50 -17.28
CA GLU A 113 3.98 5.46 -16.04
C GLU A 113 5.48 5.53 -16.33
N THR A 114 6.21 6.21 -15.46
CA THR A 114 7.65 6.41 -15.61
C THR A 114 8.37 6.13 -14.30
N VAL A 115 9.57 5.53 -14.40
CA VAL A 115 10.57 5.53 -13.33
C VAL A 115 11.72 6.43 -13.76
N THR A 116 12.15 7.32 -12.87
CA THR A 116 13.33 8.14 -13.11
C THR A 116 14.41 7.84 -12.08
N VAL A 117 15.67 7.83 -12.53
CA VAL A 117 16.86 7.81 -11.68
C VAL A 117 17.64 9.08 -12.00
N THR A 118 17.63 10.04 -11.09
CA THR A 118 18.19 11.37 -11.29
C THR A 118 19.43 11.57 -10.43
N PHE A 119 20.47 12.07 -11.04
CA PHE A 119 21.79 12.28 -10.45
C PHE A 119 22.13 13.76 -10.32
N THR A 120 23.18 14.08 -9.59
CA THR A 120 23.81 15.40 -9.63
C THR A 120 24.46 15.65 -11.00
N PRO A 121 24.58 16.92 -11.47
CA PRO A 121 25.05 17.23 -12.83
C PRO A 121 26.48 16.78 -13.17
N ASN A 122 27.30 16.43 -12.17
CA ASN A 122 28.69 15.99 -12.36
C ASN A 122 28.84 14.47 -12.60
N VAL A 123 27.75 13.75 -12.81
CA VAL A 123 27.75 12.30 -13.08
C VAL A 123 27.80 12.07 -14.59
N GLU A 124 28.70 11.19 -15.03
CA GLU A 124 28.81 10.80 -16.44
C GLU A 124 27.78 9.71 -16.73
N LEU A 125 26.72 10.05 -17.48
CA LEU A 125 25.69 9.11 -17.87
C LEU A 125 25.95 8.54 -19.28
N ALA A 126 25.83 7.23 -19.39
CA ALA A 126 25.86 6.53 -20.67
C ALA A 126 24.69 5.53 -20.77
N LYS A 127 24.25 5.29 -21.99
CA LYS A 127 23.21 4.31 -22.33
C LYS A 127 23.74 3.33 -23.37
N THR A 128 23.50 2.05 -23.14
CA THR A 128 23.75 0.98 -24.11
C THR A 128 22.49 0.12 -24.19
N ASP A 129 21.91 0.07 -25.38
CA ASP A 129 20.59 -0.54 -25.58
C ASP A 129 19.54 0.03 -24.61
N ASN A 130 18.96 -0.82 -23.78
CA ASN A 130 17.99 -0.41 -22.75
C ASN A 130 18.59 -0.34 -21.34
N ASN A 131 19.93 -0.46 -21.22
CA ASN A 131 20.65 -0.34 -19.95
C ASN A 131 21.30 1.04 -19.82
N TYR A 132 21.63 1.43 -18.60
CA TYR A 132 22.40 2.64 -18.36
C TYR A 132 23.54 2.39 -17.39
N THR A 133 24.53 3.26 -17.46
CA THR A 133 25.60 3.40 -16.47
C THR A 133 25.74 4.86 -16.07
N ALA A 134 26.05 5.11 -14.80
CA ALA A 134 26.28 6.41 -14.22
C ALA A 134 27.60 6.38 -13.44
N LEU A 135 28.63 6.99 -13.98
CA LEU A 135 29.96 7.04 -13.38
C LEU A 135 30.10 8.30 -12.52
N VAL A 136 30.39 8.11 -11.24
CA VAL A 136 30.70 9.16 -10.27
C VAL A 136 32.19 9.18 -10.00
N ARG A 137 32.91 10.16 -10.61
CA ARG A 137 34.33 10.30 -10.42
C ARG A 137 34.68 11.03 -9.14
N SER A 138 35.70 10.54 -8.43
CA SER A 138 36.18 11.14 -7.19
C SER A 138 35.05 11.58 -6.28
N PRO A 139 34.20 10.64 -5.84
CA PRO A 139 32.93 10.95 -5.18
C PRO A 139 33.15 11.77 -3.91
N ARG A 140 32.30 12.78 -3.72
CA ARG A 140 32.14 13.47 -2.44
C ARG A 140 30.92 12.90 -1.72
N TYR A 141 31.13 12.28 -0.61
CA TYR A 141 30.09 11.58 0.12
C TYR A 141 29.24 12.53 1.00
N PRO A 142 27.94 12.25 1.19
CA PRO A 142 27.21 11.19 0.50
C PRO A 142 26.91 11.52 -0.97
N VAL A 143 26.96 10.50 -1.84
CA VAL A 143 26.42 10.62 -3.19
C VAL A 143 24.91 10.47 -3.12
N ASN A 144 24.17 11.46 -3.61
CA ASN A 144 22.72 11.51 -3.59
C ASN A 144 22.14 11.13 -4.96
N VAL A 145 21.15 10.25 -4.96
CA VAL A 145 20.42 9.80 -6.16
C VAL A 145 18.92 9.82 -5.86
N ALA A 146 18.14 10.50 -6.68
CA ALA A 146 16.70 10.49 -6.55
C ALA A 146 16.11 9.40 -7.46
N ILE A 147 15.31 8.52 -6.88
CA ILE A 147 14.58 7.47 -7.59
C ILE A 147 13.11 7.79 -7.46
N SER A 148 12.44 8.10 -8.59
CA SER A 148 11.06 8.54 -8.58
C SER A 148 10.18 7.65 -9.47
N PHE A 149 8.91 7.55 -9.09
CA PHE A 149 7.86 6.92 -9.87
C PHE A 149 6.73 7.91 -10.10
N PHE A 150 6.34 8.08 -11.35
CA PHE A 150 5.27 8.97 -11.78
C PHE A 150 4.23 8.21 -12.60
N THR A 151 2.97 8.59 -12.47
CA THR A 151 1.84 7.94 -13.13
C THR A 151 1.59 8.47 -14.53
N SER A 152 2.23 9.59 -14.89
CA SER A 152 2.11 10.23 -16.20
C SER A 152 3.31 11.11 -16.51
N GLU A 153 3.54 11.37 -17.80
CA GLU A 153 4.54 12.32 -18.29
C GLU A 153 4.33 13.74 -17.73
N LYS A 154 3.07 14.14 -17.55
CA LYS A 154 2.74 15.43 -16.95
C LYS A 154 3.20 15.54 -15.50
N GLU A 155 2.94 14.50 -14.70
CA GLU A 155 3.38 14.43 -13.32
C GLU A 155 4.91 14.42 -13.24
N MET A 156 5.57 13.62 -14.08
CA MET A 156 7.01 13.57 -14.17
C MET A 156 7.60 14.96 -14.46
N THR A 157 7.15 15.62 -15.52
CA THR A 157 7.66 16.92 -15.93
C THR A 157 7.51 17.98 -14.84
N ALA A 158 6.38 17.98 -14.13
CA ALA A 158 6.11 18.90 -13.03
C ALA A 158 7.04 18.68 -11.82
N ASN A 159 7.50 17.45 -11.58
CA ASN A 159 8.28 17.09 -10.40
C ASN A 159 9.80 17.04 -10.65
N LEU A 160 10.24 16.70 -11.87
CA LEU A 160 11.69 16.62 -12.19
C LEU A 160 12.44 17.92 -11.90
N GLN A 161 11.81 19.07 -12.08
CA GLN A 161 12.41 20.39 -11.80
C GLN A 161 12.78 20.60 -10.31
N ASN A 162 12.18 19.87 -9.39
CA ASN A 162 12.43 19.97 -7.96
C ASN A 162 13.59 19.06 -7.49
N LEU A 163 13.95 18.05 -8.26
CA LEU A 163 14.96 17.07 -7.89
C LEU A 163 16.38 17.65 -7.73
N PRO A 164 16.85 18.63 -8.54
CA PRO A 164 18.15 19.25 -8.30
C PRO A 164 18.29 19.89 -6.92
N SER A 165 17.23 20.53 -6.41
CA SER A 165 17.22 21.09 -5.05
C SER A 165 17.33 20.00 -3.98
N LEU A 166 16.57 18.91 -4.13
CA LEU A 166 16.63 17.74 -3.24
C LEU A 166 18.02 17.10 -3.23
N LEU A 167 18.62 16.90 -4.40
CA LEU A 167 19.94 16.25 -4.52
C LEU A 167 21.07 17.11 -3.92
N ASN A 168 21.00 18.43 -4.08
CA ASN A 168 22.01 19.35 -3.58
C ASN A 168 21.86 19.63 -2.07
N ASN A 169 20.64 19.66 -1.56
CA ASN A 169 20.36 19.89 -0.14
C ASN A 169 19.22 18.99 0.35
N PRO A 170 19.47 17.73 0.66
CA PRO A 170 18.45 16.77 1.10
C PRO A 170 18.00 16.99 2.56
N ALA A 171 18.73 17.78 3.36
CA ALA A 171 18.49 17.89 4.79
C ALA A 171 17.05 18.27 5.16
N PRO A 172 16.39 19.27 4.52
CA PRO A 172 14.99 19.59 4.87
C PRO A 172 14.02 18.42 4.61
N ALA A 173 14.18 17.68 3.51
CA ALA A 173 13.31 16.56 3.18
C ALA A 173 13.53 15.36 4.12
N LEU A 174 14.78 15.10 4.50
CA LEU A 174 15.12 14.07 5.47
C LEU A 174 14.58 14.42 6.88
N GLN A 175 14.69 15.68 7.28
CA GLN A 175 14.13 16.16 8.53
C GLN A 175 12.61 16.02 8.56
N ALA A 176 11.92 16.44 7.52
CA ALA A 176 10.45 16.28 7.42
C ALA A 176 10.02 14.80 7.47
N ASN A 177 10.78 13.89 6.82
CA ASN A 177 10.54 12.47 6.93
C ASN A 177 10.74 11.95 8.37
N ALA A 178 11.82 12.38 9.06
CA ALA A 178 12.07 11.99 10.44
C ALA A 178 10.96 12.47 11.39
N GLU A 179 10.55 13.74 11.28
CA GLU A 179 9.47 14.34 12.07
C GLU A 179 8.13 13.63 11.86
N ARG A 180 7.81 13.26 10.63
CA ARG A 180 6.61 12.48 10.33
C ARG A 180 6.61 11.14 11.06
N TRP A 181 7.70 10.38 11.00
CA TRP A 181 7.83 9.10 11.68
C TRP A 181 7.83 9.23 13.20
N GLU A 182 8.51 10.22 13.74
CA GLU A 182 8.47 10.54 15.18
C GLU A 182 7.04 10.86 15.62
N GLY A 183 6.30 11.63 14.81
CA GLY A 183 4.89 11.93 15.03
C GLY A 183 4.01 10.68 15.12
N TYR A 184 4.24 9.67 14.28
CA TYR A 184 3.55 8.40 14.36
C TYR A 184 3.91 7.62 15.65
N LEU A 185 5.20 7.48 15.91
CA LEU A 185 5.69 6.67 17.03
C LEU A 185 5.34 7.28 18.39
N THR A 186 5.40 8.58 18.54
CA THR A 186 5.01 9.28 19.78
C THR A 186 3.56 9.01 20.17
N LYS A 187 2.66 8.83 19.20
CA LYS A 187 1.25 8.51 19.44
C LYS A 187 1.01 7.03 19.81
N ILE A 188 1.88 6.14 19.39
CA ILE A 188 1.71 4.69 19.54
C ILE A 188 2.49 4.13 20.72
N LEU A 189 3.73 4.59 20.94
CA LEU A 189 4.57 4.08 22.00
C LEU A 189 4.05 4.51 23.37
N ARG A 190 4.03 3.60 24.32
CA ARG A 190 3.51 3.79 25.67
C ARG A 190 4.64 3.70 26.67
N LYS A 191 4.77 4.70 27.54
CA LYS A 191 5.82 4.76 28.58
C LYS A 191 5.65 3.70 29.70
N ASP A 192 4.44 3.16 29.82
CA ASP A 192 4.07 2.15 30.83
C ASP A 192 4.22 0.71 30.33
N MET A 193 4.68 0.51 29.10
CA MET A 193 4.90 -0.80 28.50
C MET A 193 6.37 -1.20 28.55
N LYS A 194 6.60 -2.52 28.50
CA LYS A 194 7.96 -3.06 28.44
C LYS A 194 8.58 -2.77 27.06
N PRO A 195 9.89 -2.47 26.97
CA PRO A 195 10.56 -2.14 25.70
C PRO A 195 10.45 -3.19 24.59
N GLU A 196 10.25 -4.46 24.95
CA GLU A 196 10.02 -5.53 23.97
C GLU A 196 8.75 -5.32 23.15
N TYR A 197 7.70 -4.69 23.72
CA TYR A 197 6.46 -4.37 22.99
C TYR A 197 6.64 -3.17 22.07
N ASP A 198 7.58 -2.27 22.34
CA ASP A 198 7.89 -1.14 21.46
C ASP A 198 8.33 -1.64 20.08
N ARG A 199 9.14 -2.71 20.04
CA ARG A 199 9.55 -3.30 18.76
C ARG A 199 8.38 -3.83 17.94
N ILE A 200 7.37 -4.40 18.59
CA ILE A 200 6.16 -4.90 17.94
C ILE A 200 5.34 -3.71 17.41
N ALA A 201 5.15 -2.68 18.22
CA ALA A 201 4.43 -1.47 17.84
C ALA A 201 5.11 -0.73 16.66
N VAL A 202 6.42 -0.53 16.73
CA VAL A 202 7.22 0.04 15.64
C VAL A 202 7.09 -0.80 14.37
N LYS A 203 7.17 -2.13 14.49
CA LYS A 203 7.02 -3.04 13.35
C LYS A 203 5.62 -2.95 12.72
N ALA A 204 4.57 -2.84 13.52
CA ALA A 204 3.19 -2.69 13.05
C ALA A 204 3.02 -1.37 12.27
N VAL A 205 3.41 -0.22 12.84
CA VAL A 205 3.37 1.08 12.16
C VAL A 205 4.18 1.05 10.87
N THR A 206 5.40 0.51 10.93
CA THR A 206 6.28 0.40 9.76
C THR A 206 5.63 -0.46 8.67
N THR A 207 4.94 -1.54 9.02
CA THR A 207 4.25 -2.40 8.06
C THR A 207 3.08 -1.67 7.40
N LEU A 208 2.24 -0.98 8.17
CA LEU A 208 1.11 -0.22 7.64
C LEU A 208 1.59 0.89 6.70
N ILE A 209 2.50 1.75 7.16
CA ILE A 209 2.97 2.89 6.36
C ILE A 209 3.78 2.46 5.13
N SER A 210 4.53 1.36 5.18
CA SER A 210 5.23 0.86 3.99
C SER A 210 4.32 0.22 2.95
N ASN A 211 3.06 -0.04 3.29
CA ASN A 211 2.03 -0.50 2.38
C ASN A 211 1.01 0.62 2.01
N TRP A 212 1.27 1.85 2.42
CA TRP A 212 0.47 3.00 2.00
C TRP A 212 0.60 3.23 0.49
N ARG A 213 -0.53 3.45 -0.13
CA ARG A 213 -0.67 3.75 -1.55
C ARG A 213 -1.48 5.04 -1.72
N THR A 214 -0.92 6.00 -2.44
CA THR A 214 -1.61 7.25 -2.76
C THR A 214 -2.73 7.01 -3.78
N HIS A 215 -3.71 7.91 -3.80
CA HIS A 215 -4.75 7.94 -4.82
C HIS A 215 -4.14 8.05 -6.23
N ARG A 216 -4.66 7.26 -7.17
CA ARG A 216 -4.34 7.35 -8.60
C ARG A 216 -5.24 6.46 -9.45
N GLY A 217 -5.50 6.86 -10.70
CA GLY A 217 -6.39 6.11 -11.60
C GLY A 217 -7.75 5.89 -10.96
N GLY A 218 -8.19 4.64 -10.88
CA GLY A 218 -9.43 4.26 -10.22
C GLY A 218 -9.43 4.38 -8.70
N LEU A 219 -8.29 4.51 -8.05
CA LEU A 219 -8.23 4.74 -6.59
C LEU A 219 -8.40 6.24 -6.32
N LEU A 220 -9.62 6.66 -5.95
CA LEU A 220 -9.98 8.07 -5.76
C LEU A 220 -9.48 8.62 -4.41
N HIS A 221 -9.33 7.75 -3.42
CA HIS A 221 -8.70 8.05 -2.14
C HIS A 221 -7.45 7.18 -1.93
N GLU A 222 -6.60 7.61 -1.02
CA GLU A 222 -5.44 6.84 -0.58
C GLU A 222 -5.83 5.77 0.43
N GLY A 223 -4.99 4.75 0.58
CA GLY A 223 -5.24 3.68 1.52
C GLY A 223 -4.03 2.77 1.71
N ILE A 224 -4.23 1.67 2.39
CA ILE A 224 -3.21 0.67 2.69
C ILE A 224 -3.55 -0.62 1.95
N ILE A 225 -2.57 -1.16 1.22
CA ILE A 225 -2.68 -2.44 0.53
C ILE A 225 -2.12 -3.57 1.39
N PRO A 226 -2.56 -4.82 1.19
CA PRO A 226 -2.02 -5.96 1.91
C PRO A 226 -0.52 -6.16 1.67
N SER A 227 -0.03 -5.99 0.43
CA SER A 227 1.38 -6.18 0.13
C SER A 227 1.83 -5.58 -1.21
N HIS A 228 2.92 -4.83 -1.21
CA HIS A 228 3.66 -4.47 -2.43
C HIS A 228 4.54 -5.61 -2.97
N ALA A 229 4.77 -6.67 -2.21
CA ALA A 229 5.68 -7.75 -2.59
C ALA A 229 5.03 -8.78 -3.52
N VAL A 230 3.71 -8.89 -3.49
CA VAL A 230 2.92 -9.84 -4.29
C VAL A 230 2.09 -9.06 -5.29
N GLY A 231 2.26 -9.33 -6.58
CA GLY A 231 1.64 -8.57 -7.66
C GLY A 231 0.11 -8.56 -7.64
N TYR A 232 -0.51 -9.55 -7.01
CA TYR A 232 -1.96 -9.61 -6.86
C TYR A 232 -2.47 -8.68 -5.73
N PHE A 233 -1.75 -8.56 -4.60
CA PHE A 233 -2.21 -7.83 -3.42
C PHE A 233 -1.90 -6.33 -3.43
N VAL A 234 -1.95 -5.70 -4.60
CA VAL A 234 -1.68 -4.26 -4.79
C VAL A 234 -2.94 -3.38 -4.86
N GLY A 235 -4.12 -3.98 -4.69
CA GLY A 235 -5.41 -3.30 -4.55
C GLY A 235 -5.79 -3.07 -3.09
N PHE A 236 -6.96 -2.48 -2.85
CA PHE A 236 -7.58 -2.38 -1.54
C PHE A 236 -8.66 -3.44 -1.41
N TRP A 237 -8.56 -4.30 -0.40
CA TRP A 237 -9.58 -5.27 -0.02
C TRP A 237 -10.46 -4.69 1.08
N ALA A 238 -11.76 -4.93 1.04
CA ALA A 238 -12.72 -4.31 1.94
C ALA A 238 -12.37 -4.60 3.42
N TRP A 239 -12.37 -5.84 3.87
CA TRP A 239 -12.15 -6.12 5.28
C TRP A 239 -10.71 -5.87 5.78
N ASP A 240 -9.70 -5.94 4.88
CA ASP A 240 -8.34 -5.49 5.16
C ASP A 240 -8.35 -3.98 5.43
N SER A 241 -9.07 -3.21 4.61
CA SER A 241 -9.22 -1.76 4.77
C SER A 241 -9.84 -1.40 6.12
N TRP A 242 -10.83 -2.16 6.59
CA TRP A 242 -11.40 -1.94 7.93
C TRP A 242 -10.36 -2.10 9.03
N ARG A 243 -9.57 -3.17 8.98
CA ARG A 243 -8.51 -3.47 9.95
C ARG A 243 -7.36 -2.48 9.88
N PHE A 244 -6.95 -2.10 8.67
CA PHE A 244 -5.90 -1.10 8.47
C PHE A 244 -6.35 0.27 8.99
N SER A 245 -7.60 0.65 8.75
CA SER A 245 -8.16 1.91 9.26
C SER A 245 -8.21 1.92 10.78
N ALA A 246 -8.70 0.86 11.41
CA ALA A 246 -8.68 0.73 12.87
C ALA A 246 -7.24 0.80 13.42
N GLY A 247 -6.29 0.14 12.75
CA GLY A 247 -4.87 0.14 13.15
C GLY A 247 -4.18 1.49 12.98
N THR A 248 -4.58 2.32 12.00
CA THR A 248 -4.00 3.64 11.72
C THR A 248 -4.71 4.78 12.44
N ALA A 249 -5.95 4.60 12.86
CA ALA A 249 -6.79 5.62 13.47
C ALA A 249 -6.12 6.43 14.58
N LYS A 250 -5.28 5.78 15.39
CA LYS A 250 -4.58 6.39 16.51
C LYS A 250 -3.43 7.31 16.08
N PHE A 251 -2.72 7.00 15.01
CA PHE A 251 -1.51 7.75 14.65
C PHE A 251 -1.64 8.54 13.35
N ASP A 252 -2.48 8.10 12.42
CA ASP A 252 -2.78 8.79 11.16
C ASP A 252 -4.27 8.66 10.83
N PRO A 253 -5.15 9.42 11.54
CA PRO A 253 -6.60 9.31 11.36
C PRO A 253 -7.08 9.73 9.97
N GLU A 254 -6.37 10.63 9.27
CA GLU A 254 -6.76 11.02 7.92
C GLU A 254 -6.52 9.89 6.92
N LEU A 255 -5.40 9.18 7.02
CA LEU A 255 -5.16 7.97 6.24
C LEU A 255 -6.21 6.89 6.56
N ALA A 256 -6.59 6.73 7.84
CA ALA A 256 -7.64 5.80 8.25
C ALA A 256 -8.99 6.13 7.60
N LYS A 257 -9.42 7.40 7.61
CA LYS A 257 -10.64 7.87 6.97
C LYS A 257 -10.62 7.66 5.45
N ASN A 258 -9.52 8.02 4.81
CA ASN A 258 -9.36 7.89 3.36
C ASN A 258 -9.37 6.43 2.92
N ASN A 259 -8.82 5.53 3.71
CA ASN A 259 -8.86 4.09 3.44
C ASN A 259 -10.32 3.53 3.50
N ILE A 260 -11.17 4.07 4.40
CA ILE A 260 -12.61 3.78 4.41
C ILE A 260 -13.28 4.36 3.15
N ARG A 261 -13.10 5.66 2.88
CA ARG A 261 -13.69 6.34 1.70
C ARG A 261 -13.36 5.61 0.41
N ALA A 262 -12.12 5.16 0.25
CA ALA A 262 -11.67 4.44 -0.95
C ALA A 262 -12.55 3.24 -1.30
N MET A 263 -12.95 2.45 -0.32
CA MET A 263 -13.85 1.31 -0.56
C MET A 263 -15.28 1.76 -0.88
N PHE A 264 -15.75 2.85 -0.24
CA PHE A 264 -17.08 3.39 -0.47
C PHE A 264 -17.20 4.19 -1.78
N ASP A 265 -16.11 4.61 -2.40
CA ASP A 265 -16.11 5.16 -3.77
C ASP A 265 -16.73 4.18 -4.79
N TYR A 266 -16.69 2.88 -4.50
CA TYR A 266 -17.20 1.80 -5.34
C TYR A 266 -18.41 1.06 -4.73
N GLN A 267 -19.06 1.67 -3.74
CA GLN A 267 -20.31 1.12 -3.24
C GLN A 267 -21.34 1.00 -4.36
N GLN A 268 -21.91 -0.19 -4.50
CA GLN A 268 -22.92 -0.45 -5.53
C GLN A 268 -24.24 0.23 -5.18
N PRO A 269 -25.12 0.49 -6.17
CA PRO A 269 -26.41 1.15 -5.94
C PRO A 269 -27.33 0.44 -4.92
N ASP A 270 -27.19 -0.87 -4.77
CA ASP A 270 -27.93 -1.68 -3.80
C ASP A 270 -27.28 -1.68 -2.39
N GLY A 271 -26.14 -1.04 -2.22
CA GLY A 271 -25.43 -0.93 -0.96
C GLY A 271 -24.21 -1.84 -0.81
N MET A 272 -23.99 -2.80 -1.71
CA MET A 272 -22.83 -3.70 -1.66
C MET A 272 -21.51 -2.93 -1.66
N ILE A 273 -20.59 -3.32 -0.80
CA ILE A 273 -19.17 -2.99 -0.93
C ILE A 273 -18.48 -4.17 -1.61
N ILE A 274 -17.82 -3.90 -2.72
CA ILE A 274 -17.15 -4.94 -3.50
C ILE A 274 -15.87 -5.45 -2.81
N ASP A 275 -15.46 -6.66 -3.12
CA ASP A 275 -14.32 -7.35 -2.51
C ASP A 275 -13.05 -6.52 -2.53
N CYS A 276 -12.62 -6.12 -3.72
CA CYS A 276 -11.40 -5.33 -3.87
C CYS A 276 -11.45 -4.36 -5.04
N ILE A 277 -10.65 -3.29 -4.93
CA ILE A 277 -10.52 -2.24 -5.92
C ILE A 277 -9.06 -2.00 -6.30
N TYR A 278 -8.84 -1.61 -7.55
CA TYR A 278 -7.51 -1.42 -8.13
C TYR A 278 -7.35 -0.06 -8.81
N THR A 279 -6.13 0.29 -9.14
CA THR A 279 -5.79 1.49 -9.95
C THR A 279 -6.48 1.45 -11.32
N ASP A 280 -6.61 0.27 -11.92
CA ASP A 280 -7.42 0.01 -13.12
C ASP A 280 -8.78 -0.56 -12.66
N PRO A 281 -9.88 0.19 -12.80
CA PRO A 281 -11.20 -0.28 -12.34
C PRO A 281 -11.69 -1.55 -13.03
N SER A 282 -11.14 -1.89 -14.20
CA SER A 282 -11.48 -3.15 -14.89
C SER A 282 -10.98 -4.40 -14.15
N GLU A 283 -10.07 -4.23 -13.19
CA GLU A 283 -9.57 -5.30 -12.33
C GLU A 283 -10.36 -5.43 -11.01
N ASN A 284 -11.33 -4.54 -10.74
CA ASN A 284 -12.15 -4.59 -9.53
C ASN A 284 -12.95 -5.89 -9.47
N ASN A 285 -13.07 -6.46 -8.26
CA ASN A 285 -13.87 -7.66 -8.05
C ASN A 285 -15.19 -7.33 -7.34
N ALA A 286 -16.30 -7.52 -8.05
CA ALA A 286 -17.65 -7.36 -7.52
C ALA A 286 -18.43 -8.70 -7.43
N ARG A 287 -17.74 -9.84 -7.48
CA ARG A 287 -18.35 -11.17 -7.35
C ARG A 287 -18.81 -11.46 -5.93
N ASP A 288 -18.15 -10.84 -4.98
CA ASP A 288 -18.37 -11.01 -3.54
C ASP A 288 -18.07 -9.71 -2.79
N SER A 289 -18.41 -9.67 -1.52
CA SER A 289 -18.03 -8.65 -0.56
C SER A 289 -16.94 -9.20 0.38
N LYS A 290 -16.83 -8.62 1.58
CA LYS A 290 -15.96 -9.10 2.67
C LYS A 290 -16.67 -8.93 4.02
N PRO A 291 -16.25 -9.63 5.09
CA PRO A 291 -16.90 -9.55 6.39
C PRO A 291 -17.17 -8.11 6.85
N PRO A 292 -18.38 -7.81 7.33
CA PRO A 292 -18.80 -6.45 7.69
C PRO A 292 -18.23 -6.03 9.04
N LEU A 293 -17.10 -5.31 9.03
CA LEU A 293 -16.43 -4.76 10.20
C LEU A 293 -16.16 -3.26 10.04
N VAL A 294 -16.86 -2.60 9.13
CA VAL A 294 -16.57 -1.20 8.80
C VAL A 294 -17.03 -0.24 9.89
N CYS A 295 -18.17 -0.49 10.55
CA CYS A 295 -18.61 0.37 11.65
C CYS A 295 -17.64 0.29 12.84
N TRP A 296 -17.05 -0.89 13.10
CA TRP A 296 -15.95 -0.98 14.08
C TRP A 296 -14.78 -0.08 13.71
N ALA A 297 -14.34 -0.08 12.45
CA ALA A 297 -13.25 0.78 12.03
C ALA A 297 -13.59 2.28 12.15
N VAL A 298 -14.82 2.67 11.81
CA VAL A 298 -15.32 4.04 12.00
C VAL A 298 -15.40 4.41 13.49
N ASP A 299 -15.80 3.47 14.36
CA ASP A 299 -15.82 3.68 15.80
C ASP A 299 -14.44 3.85 16.41
N GLU A 300 -13.43 3.13 15.92
CA GLU A 300 -12.03 3.32 16.30
C GLU A 300 -11.53 4.71 15.86
N ILE A 301 -11.85 5.15 14.64
CA ILE A 301 -11.54 6.51 14.19
C ILE A 301 -12.21 7.55 15.08
N PHE A 302 -13.49 7.41 15.35
CA PHE A 302 -14.24 8.32 16.24
C PHE A 302 -13.67 8.33 17.66
N THR A 303 -13.31 7.18 18.20
CA THR A 303 -12.72 7.06 19.54
C THR A 303 -11.42 7.83 19.67
N HIS A 304 -10.60 7.86 18.63
CA HIS A 304 -9.30 8.57 18.64
C HIS A 304 -9.39 10.04 18.23
N THR A 305 -10.45 10.45 17.53
CA THR A 305 -10.54 11.81 16.95
C THR A 305 -11.68 12.65 17.52
N GLY A 306 -12.75 12.01 17.99
CA GLY A 306 -14.02 12.69 18.32
C GLY A 306 -14.76 13.25 17.10
N ASP A 307 -14.37 12.84 15.86
CA ASP A 307 -14.90 13.42 14.63
C ASP A 307 -16.30 12.92 14.29
N THR A 308 -17.30 13.63 14.80
CA THR A 308 -18.72 13.38 14.50
C THR A 308 -19.08 13.70 13.04
N ALA A 309 -18.35 14.61 12.39
CA ALA A 309 -18.61 14.96 11.00
C ALA A 309 -18.29 13.79 10.07
N PHE A 310 -17.18 13.08 10.31
CA PHE A 310 -16.87 11.86 9.56
C PHE A 310 -17.90 10.74 9.80
N VAL A 311 -18.38 10.58 11.03
CA VAL A 311 -19.46 9.62 11.32
C VAL A 311 -20.73 9.99 10.55
N ALA A 312 -21.11 11.27 10.54
CA ALA A 312 -22.28 11.76 9.79
C ALA A 312 -22.12 11.60 8.27
N GLU A 313 -20.92 11.83 7.75
CA GLU A 313 -20.59 11.60 6.33
C GLU A 313 -20.83 10.14 5.94
N MET A 314 -20.33 9.20 6.73
CA MET A 314 -20.32 7.78 6.37
C MET A 314 -21.63 7.06 6.72
N TYR A 315 -22.40 7.55 7.68
CA TYR A 315 -23.57 6.85 8.23
C TYR A 315 -24.58 6.35 7.18
N PRO A 316 -25.02 7.15 6.18
CA PRO A 316 -25.96 6.67 5.17
C PRO A 316 -25.44 5.47 4.37
N GLN A 317 -24.15 5.50 4.02
CA GLN A 317 -23.50 4.46 3.23
C GLN A 317 -23.27 3.19 4.07
N LEU A 318 -22.87 3.35 5.34
CA LEU A 318 -22.75 2.25 6.30
C LEU A 318 -24.10 1.53 6.50
N LEU A 319 -25.17 2.29 6.69
CA LEU A 319 -26.50 1.73 6.84
C LEU A 319 -26.98 1.01 5.57
N SER A 320 -26.65 1.54 4.39
CA SER A 320 -26.95 0.89 3.12
C SER A 320 -26.23 -0.45 2.98
N TYR A 321 -24.92 -0.50 3.31
CA TYR A 321 -24.16 -1.75 3.29
C TYR A 321 -24.67 -2.77 4.32
N TYR A 322 -25.03 -2.32 5.51
CA TYR A 322 -25.63 -3.18 6.54
C TYR A 322 -26.96 -3.82 6.08
N ARG A 323 -27.85 -3.03 5.44
CA ARG A 323 -29.12 -3.53 4.87
C ARG A 323 -28.89 -4.55 3.77
N TRP A 324 -27.89 -4.30 2.91
CA TRP A 324 -27.53 -5.18 1.81
C TRP A 324 -27.31 -6.63 2.26
N TRP A 325 -26.69 -6.84 3.42
CA TRP A 325 -26.48 -8.18 3.96
C TRP A 325 -27.79 -8.93 4.17
N TYR A 326 -28.77 -8.32 4.79
CA TYR A 326 -30.07 -8.94 5.04
C TYR A 326 -30.94 -9.07 3.78
N GLU A 327 -30.71 -8.24 2.78
CA GLU A 327 -31.43 -8.31 1.50
C GLU A 327 -30.84 -9.35 0.55
N LYS A 328 -29.52 -9.50 0.53
CA LYS A 328 -28.78 -10.28 -0.47
C LYS A 328 -28.12 -11.55 0.08
N ARG A 329 -28.02 -11.70 1.40
CA ARG A 329 -27.27 -12.76 2.09
C ARG A 329 -28.08 -13.46 3.19
N ASP A 330 -29.39 -13.37 3.13
CA ASP A 330 -30.37 -14.10 3.97
C ASP A 330 -31.39 -14.73 3.02
N HIS A 331 -31.04 -15.91 2.47
CA HIS A 331 -31.82 -16.53 1.39
C HIS A 331 -33.19 -17.03 1.85
N ASN A 332 -33.33 -17.39 3.13
CA ASN A 332 -34.57 -17.91 3.71
C ASN A 332 -35.34 -16.88 4.53
N ARG A 333 -34.80 -15.63 4.66
CA ARG A 333 -35.38 -14.49 5.39
C ARG A 333 -35.67 -14.77 6.86
N ASN A 334 -34.79 -15.52 7.50
CA ASN A 334 -34.92 -15.84 8.92
C ASN A 334 -34.15 -14.87 9.84
N GLY A 335 -33.44 -13.90 9.27
CA GLY A 335 -32.64 -12.90 9.98
C GLY A 335 -31.21 -13.33 10.30
N MET A 336 -30.79 -14.50 9.78
CA MET A 336 -29.42 -15.00 9.87
C MET A 336 -28.82 -15.00 8.47
N CYS A 337 -27.71 -14.28 8.29
CA CYS A 337 -27.06 -14.16 6.99
C CYS A 337 -26.04 -15.29 6.76
N GLU A 338 -25.87 -15.63 5.50
CA GLU A 338 -24.86 -16.57 5.01
C GLU A 338 -23.88 -15.86 4.09
N TYR A 339 -22.63 -16.34 4.01
CA TYR A 339 -21.70 -15.88 2.98
C TYR A 339 -22.17 -16.31 1.60
N GLY A 340 -21.93 -15.46 0.61
CA GLY A 340 -22.49 -15.67 -0.72
C GLY A 340 -21.68 -15.06 -1.84
N ALA A 341 -22.30 -15.04 -3.02
CA ALA A 341 -21.68 -14.50 -4.23
C ALA A 341 -22.74 -13.90 -5.16
N THR A 342 -22.35 -12.95 -5.99
CA THR A 342 -23.23 -12.38 -7.03
C THR A 342 -23.34 -13.31 -8.24
N ASP A 343 -22.31 -14.11 -8.50
CA ASP A 343 -22.23 -15.06 -9.62
C ASP A 343 -22.66 -16.50 -9.27
N GLY A 344 -23.05 -16.73 -8.00
CA GLY A 344 -23.52 -18.04 -7.52
C GLY A 344 -22.42 -19.07 -7.32
N THR A 345 -21.14 -18.71 -7.38
CA THR A 345 -20.04 -19.64 -7.19
C THR A 345 -19.67 -19.79 -5.71
N LEU A 346 -19.40 -21.04 -5.30
CA LEU A 346 -18.91 -21.34 -3.95
C LEU A 346 -17.53 -20.73 -3.68
N GLU A 347 -16.70 -20.63 -4.71
CA GLU A 347 -15.38 -20.00 -4.62
C GLU A 347 -15.48 -18.54 -4.16
N ALA A 348 -16.33 -17.73 -4.82
CA ALA A 348 -16.51 -16.33 -4.46
C ALA A 348 -17.18 -16.20 -3.08
N ALA A 349 -18.13 -17.06 -2.74
CA ALA A 349 -18.73 -17.08 -1.42
C ALA A 349 -17.74 -17.44 -0.30
N ALA A 350 -16.79 -18.34 -0.56
CA ALA A 350 -15.68 -18.61 0.35
C ALA A 350 -14.76 -17.39 0.51
N TRP A 351 -14.47 -16.66 -0.58
CA TRP A 351 -13.72 -15.42 -0.54
C TRP A 351 -14.44 -14.32 0.26
N GLU A 352 -15.78 -14.25 0.16
CA GLU A 352 -16.59 -13.30 0.96
C GLU A 352 -16.39 -13.50 2.46
N SER A 353 -16.16 -14.74 2.90
CA SER A 353 -15.89 -15.05 4.30
C SER A 353 -14.51 -14.59 4.81
N GLY A 354 -13.58 -14.33 3.89
CA GLY A 354 -12.16 -14.11 4.20
C GLY A 354 -11.43 -15.35 4.73
N MET A 355 -12.06 -16.51 4.67
CA MET A 355 -11.50 -17.81 5.06
C MET A 355 -11.57 -18.79 3.89
N ASP A 356 -10.94 -18.40 2.79
CA ASP A 356 -11.04 -18.98 1.45
C ASP A 356 -10.88 -20.51 1.41
N ASN A 357 -10.09 -21.07 2.32
CA ASN A 357 -9.74 -22.49 2.38
C ASN A 357 -10.33 -23.18 3.62
N ALA A 358 -11.40 -22.65 4.22
CA ALA A 358 -12.00 -23.24 5.41
C ALA A 358 -12.73 -24.54 5.05
N ILE A 359 -12.35 -25.64 5.70
CA ILE A 359 -12.95 -26.99 5.52
C ILE A 359 -14.47 -26.97 5.72
N ARG A 360 -15.00 -26.04 6.54
CA ARG A 360 -16.44 -25.90 6.77
C ARG A 360 -17.25 -25.61 5.48
N PHE A 361 -16.60 -25.10 4.44
CA PHE A 361 -17.24 -24.83 3.16
C PHE A 361 -17.16 -26.00 2.17
N ASP A 362 -16.40 -27.06 2.50
CA ASP A 362 -16.36 -28.26 1.68
C ASP A 362 -17.74 -28.91 1.65
N GLY A 363 -18.36 -28.93 0.47
CA GLY A 363 -19.70 -29.47 0.29
C GLY A 363 -20.86 -28.51 0.60
N ALA A 364 -20.60 -27.23 0.88
CA ALA A 364 -21.64 -26.22 0.95
C ALA A 364 -22.35 -26.06 -0.39
N VAL A 365 -23.66 -25.85 -0.36
CA VAL A 365 -24.51 -25.67 -1.53
C VAL A 365 -24.89 -24.20 -1.67
N MET A 366 -24.75 -23.66 -2.89
CA MET A 366 -25.18 -22.30 -3.18
C MET A 366 -26.68 -22.26 -3.45
N LEU A 367 -27.41 -21.49 -2.66
CA LEU A 367 -28.85 -21.29 -2.76
C LEU A 367 -29.12 -19.88 -3.29
N LYS A 368 -30.03 -19.78 -4.26
CA LYS A 368 -30.43 -18.49 -4.82
C LYS A 368 -31.38 -17.76 -3.91
N ASN A 369 -31.16 -16.48 -3.65
CA ASN A 369 -32.10 -15.61 -2.95
C ASN A 369 -33.25 -15.26 -3.92
N GLU A 370 -34.47 -15.66 -3.58
CA GLU A 370 -35.63 -15.37 -4.41
C GLU A 370 -35.84 -13.85 -4.55
N GLY A 371 -36.10 -13.42 -5.79
CA GLY A 371 -36.36 -12.02 -6.12
C GLY A 371 -35.12 -11.23 -6.58
N TYR A 372 -33.93 -11.83 -6.57
CA TYR A 372 -32.70 -11.21 -7.05
C TYR A 372 -31.99 -12.10 -8.08
N GLU A 373 -31.46 -11.47 -9.14
CA GLU A 373 -30.69 -12.21 -10.15
C GLU A 373 -29.27 -12.52 -9.72
N ASP A 374 -28.69 -11.61 -8.92
CA ASP A 374 -27.29 -11.53 -8.51
C ASP A 374 -27.07 -11.80 -6.99
N ALA A 375 -27.95 -12.59 -6.38
CA ALA A 375 -27.86 -12.91 -4.96
C ALA A 375 -27.94 -14.40 -4.71
N TRP A 376 -26.82 -14.95 -4.23
CA TRP A 376 -26.66 -16.34 -3.84
C TRP A 376 -25.98 -16.42 -2.49
N SER A 377 -26.43 -17.31 -1.63
CA SER A 377 -25.84 -17.58 -0.31
C SER A 377 -25.54 -19.08 -0.16
N MET A 378 -24.57 -19.43 0.68
CA MET A 378 -24.38 -20.80 1.11
C MET A 378 -25.59 -21.29 1.92
N ASP A 379 -25.78 -22.60 1.98
CA ASP A 379 -26.76 -23.27 2.86
C ASP A 379 -26.29 -23.34 4.33
N GLN A 380 -25.39 -22.47 4.73
CA GLN A 380 -24.70 -22.45 6.03
C GLN A 380 -24.75 -21.07 6.66
N GLU A 381 -25.55 -20.90 7.70
CA GLU A 381 -25.52 -19.70 8.56
C GLU A 381 -24.20 -19.65 9.32
N SER A 382 -23.40 -18.59 9.11
CA SER A 382 -22.09 -18.46 9.71
C SER A 382 -22.13 -17.66 10.99
N VAL A 383 -21.67 -18.25 12.09
CA VAL A 383 -21.66 -17.62 13.43
C VAL A 383 -20.84 -16.33 13.44
N ASP A 384 -19.69 -16.33 12.80
CA ASP A 384 -18.81 -15.17 12.68
C ASP A 384 -19.50 -14.02 11.93
N LEU A 385 -20.13 -14.27 10.77
CA LEU A 385 -20.85 -13.25 10.02
C LEU A 385 -21.96 -12.60 10.85
N ASN A 386 -22.78 -13.43 11.50
CA ASN A 386 -23.91 -12.93 12.27
C ASN A 386 -23.45 -12.21 13.56
N ALA A 387 -22.33 -12.63 14.16
CA ALA A 387 -21.72 -11.88 15.26
C ALA A 387 -21.20 -10.51 14.81
N TYR A 388 -20.60 -10.42 13.62
CA TYR A 388 -20.19 -9.13 13.03
C TYR A 388 -21.40 -8.24 12.76
N LEU A 389 -22.44 -8.75 12.14
CA LEU A 389 -23.67 -7.99 11.85
C LEU A 389 -24.37 -7.49 13.12
N ALA A 390 -24.45 -8.30 14.16
CA ALA A 390 -24.99 -7.88 15.46
C ALA A 390 -24.16 -6.74 16.06
N TYR A 391 -22.83 -6.78 15.92
CA TYR A 391 -21.95 -5.71 16.38
C TYR A 391 -22.08 -4.44 15.52
N GLU A 392 -22.14 -4.58 14.20
CA GLU A 392 -22.40 -3.46 13.27
C GLU A 392 -23.75 -2.77 13.60
N CYS A 393 -24.80 -3.54 13.87
CA CYS A 393 -26.10 -3.00 14.31
C CYS A 393 -25.97 -2.13 15.57
N LYS A 394 -25.29 -2.64 16.58
CA LYS A 394 -25.04 -1.90 17.82
C LYS A 394 -24.31 -0.59 17.56
N LEU A 395 -23.30 -0.58 16.69
CA LEU A 395 -22.53 0.61 16.34
C LEU A 395 -23.35 1.59 15.49
N LEU A 396 -24.15 1.11 14.54
CA LEU A 396 -25.06 1.97 13.77
C LEU A 396 -26.10 2.68 14.66
N LYS A 397 -26.65 1.99 15.67
CA LYS A 397 -27.50 2.62 16.68
C LYS A 397 -26.77 3.70 17.48
N LYS A 398 -25.52 3.44 17.88
CA LYS A 398 -24.63 4.42 18.54
C LYS A 398 -24.40 5.64 17.64
N PHE A 399 -24.09 5.43 16.37
CA PHE A 399 -23.86 6.51 15.40
C PHE A 399 -25.13 7.32 15.13
N ALA A 400 -26.26 6.67 14.96
CA ALA A 400 -27.55 7.34 14.79
C ALA A 400 -27.85 8.28 15.97
N ALA A 401 -27.68 7.80 17.21
CA ALA A 401 -27.85 8.62 18.41
C ALA A 401 -26.82 9.78 18.44
N LEU A 402 -25.58 9.55 18.05
CA LEU A 402 -24.51 10.55 18.05
C LEU A 402 -24.79 11.70 17.08
N ILE A 403 -25.34 11.40 15.90
CA ILE A 403 -25.65 12.41 14.87
C ILE A 403 -27.10 12.90 14.89
N GLY A 404 -27.90 12.43 15.87
CA GLY A 404 -29.28 12.89 16.08
C GLY A 404 -30.29 12.39 15.05
N VAL A 405 -30.07 11.21 14.44
CA VAL A 405 -31.02 10.57 13.52
C VAL A 405 -31.63 9.30 14.12
N LYS A 406 -32.70 8.82 13.53
CA LYS A 406 -33.31 7.55 13.93
C LYS A 406 -32.63 6.40 13.17
N PHE A 407 -32.23 5.34 13.88
CA PHE A 407 -31.88 4.09 13.26
C PHE A 407 -33.12 3.41 12.66
N ASP A 408 -33.02 3.00 11.39
CA ASP A 408 -34.13 2.37 10.66
C ASP A 408 -33.68 1.11 9.88
N GLY A 409 -32.53 0.54 10.26
CA GLY A 409 -32.04 -0.74 9.72
C GLY A 409 -32.70 -1.96 10.37
N PRO A 410 -32.45 -3.16 9.83
CA PRO A 410 -32.78 -4.43 10.49
C PRO A 410 -32.24 -4.47 11.92
N ASP A 411 -33.02 -4.96 12.86
CA ASP A 411 -32.65 -4.96 14.28
C ASP A 411 -32.64 -6.39 14.84
N TYR A 412 -31.50 -7.03 14.73
CA TYR A 412 -31.24 -8.37 15.26
C TYR A 412 -30.09 -8.35 16.30
N SER A 413 -29.90 -7.21 17.01
CA SER A 413 -28.85 -7.04 18.03
C SER A 413 -29.23 -7.59 19.40
#